data_f1644666b061482d028f21ed4524038e
#
_entry.id   f1644666b061482d028f21ed4524038e
#
_cell.length_a   1.000
_cell.length_b   1.000
_cell.length_c   1.000
_cell.angle_alpha   90.00
_cell.angle_beta   90.00
_cell.angle_gamma   90.00
#
_symmetry.space_group_name_H-M   'P 1'
#
loop_
_entity.id
_entity.type
_entity.pdbx_description
1 polymer ?
#
loop_
_entity_poly.entity_id
_entity_poly.type
_entity_poly.pdbx_seq_one_letter_code
_entity_poly.pdbx_strand_id
1 'polypeptide(L)'
;MNIEKGIGEKERKKRVDQALLDVGLLPEFASRFPHEFSGGQRQRIGIARALIMNPEFIIADEPISALDVSVRAQVLNLLADMQKKRGITYLFIAHDLSVMRFITDRIAVIRKGEIVEMAETEELITHAIHPYTRALLSAIPMPDPRHEREKKLLVYDASMHHYETDPPSWREVRPEHYVLANSSEYEAYKKLYRDR
;
A
#
# COMPACT_ATOMS: atom_id res chain seq x y z
N MET A 1 12.11 -3.82 -25.01
CA MET A 1 11.64 -2.43 -24.91
C MET A 1 11.38 -1.89 -26.31
N ASN A 2 10.11 -1.92 -26.77
CA ASN A 2 9.70 -1.58 -28.15
C ASN A 2 8.60 -0.51 -28.19
N ILE A 3 8.52 0.35 -27.17
CA ILE A 3 7.36 1.24 -26.99
C ILE A 3 7.53 2.58 -27.72
N GLU A 4 8.75 3.02 -27.98
CA GLU A 4 9.00 4.23 -28.78
C GLU A 4 9.70 3.85 -30.09
N LYS A 5 8.95 3.83 -31.18
CA LYS A 5 9.50 3.75 -32.53
C LYS A 5 10.29 5.05 -32.79
N GLY A 6 11.62 4.95 -32.93
CA GLY A 6 12.46 6.09 -33.34
C GLY A 6 13.63 6.44 -32.40
N ILE A 7 13.73 5.81 -31.21
CA ILE A 7 14.90 6.04 -30.33
C ILE A 7 16.11 5.26 -30.84
N GLY A 8 17.22 5.96 -31.09
CA GLY A 8 18.49 5.35 -31.46
C GLY A 8 19.08 4.48 -30.36
N GLU A 9 19.92 3.51 -30.72
CA GLU A 9 20.53 2.55 -29.79
C GLU A 9 21.29 3.23 -28.63
N LYS A 10 22.04 4.30 -28.93
CA LYS A 10 22.80 5.08 -27.93
C LYS A 10 21.89 5.72 -26.89
N GLU A 11 20.79 6.30 -27.30
CA GLU A 11 19.82 6.93 -26.40
C GLU A 11 19.08 5.87 -25.56
N ARG A 12 18.73 4.73 -26.16
CA ARG A 12 18.13 3.60 -25.45
C ARG A 12 19.06 3.10 -24.35
N LYS A 13 20.34 2.90 -24.64
CA LYS A 13 21.34 2.50 -23.65
C LYS A 13 21.42 3.50 -22.51
N LYS A 14 21.52 4.79 -22.81
CA LYS A 14 21.56 5.85 -21.80
C LYS A 14 20.36 5.82 -20.86
N ARG A 15 19.14 5.63 -21.39
CA ARG A 15 17.91 5.54 -20.57
C ARG A 15 17.89 4.29 -19.70
N VAL A 16 18.37 3.15 -20.21
CA VAL A 16 18.47 1.92 -19.43
C VAL A 16 19.49 2.07 -18.31
N ASP A 17 20.68 2.60 -18.60
CA ASP A 17 21.73 2.83 -17.61
C ASP A 17 21.23 3.77 -16.51
N GLN A 18 20.53 4.85 -16.87
CA GLN A 18 19.95 5.78 -15.89
C GLN A 18 18.85 5.12 -15.04
N ALA A 19 17.96 4.34 -15.66
CA ALA A 19 16.92 3.64 -14.93
C ALA A 19 17.46 2.61 -13.91
N LEU A 20 18.58 1.95 -14.24
CA LEU A 20 19.28 1.07 -13.30
C LEU A 20 19.90 1.88 -12.14
N LEU A 21 20.56 2.98 -12.41
CA LEU A 21 21.12 3.87 -11.39
C LEU A 21 20.03 4.42 -10.45
N ASP A 22 18.89 4.81 -10.99
CA ASP A 22 17.76 5.33 -10.23
C ASP A 22 17.25 4.34 -9.16
N VAL A 23 17.37 3.04 -9.44
CA VAL A 23 16.99 1.97 -8.49
C VAL A 23 18.17 1.40 -7.71
N GLY A 24 19.34 2.05 -7.77
CA GLY A 24 20.54 1.63 -7.05
C GLY A 24 21.20 0.36 -7.58
N LEU A 25 21.08 0.12 -8.90
CA LEU A 25 21.76 -0.98 -9.59
C LEU A 25 22.83 -0.41 -10.51
N LEU A 26 23.89 -1.21 -10.76
CA LEU A 26 24.97 -0.83 -11.66
C LEU A 26 24.53 -0.98 -13.14
N PRO A 27 24.93 -0.07 -14.05
CA PRO A 27 24.65 -0.16 -15.48
C PRO A 27 25.12 -1.47 -16.13
N GLU A 28 26.20 -2.08 -15.62
CA GLU A 28 26.73 -3.38 -16.05
C GLU A 28 25.71 -4.51 -15.96
N PHE A 29 24.69 -4.34 -15.11
CA PHE A 29 23.63 -5.34 -14.92
C PHE A 29 22.66 -5.39 -16.12
N ALA A 30 22.73 -4.42 -17.03
CA ALA A 30 21.87 -4.38 -18.22
C ALA A 30 22.01 -5.62 -19.14
N SER A 31 23.15 -6.29 -19.10
CA SER A 31 23.43 -7.49 -19.88
C SER A 31 23.12 -8.82 -19.19
N ARG A 32 22.74 -8.79 -17.90
CA ARG A 32 22.46 -10.00 -17.12
C ARG A 32 21.08 -10.58 -17.40
N PHE A 33 20.99 -11.89 -17.23
CA PHE A 33 19.71 -12.62 -17.32
C PHE A 33 18.96 -12.62 -15.98
N PRO A 34 17.62 -12.76 -15.97
CA PRO A 34 16.81 -12.72 -14.75
C PRO A 34 17.23 -13.69 -13.63
N HIS A 35 17.77 -14.85 -13.97
CA HIS A 35 18.22 -15.85 -12.99
C HIS A 35 19.53 -15.47 -12.28
N GLU A 36 20.28 -14.50 -12.81
CA GLU A 36 21.53 -14.01 -12.21
C GLU A 36 21.29 -12.90 -11.15
N PHE A 37 20.03 -12.57 -10.86
CA PHE A 37 19.64 -11.56 -9.89
C PHE A 37 19.04 -12.14 -8.64
N SER A 38 19.34 -11.53 -7.47
CA SER A 38 18.62 -11.81 -6.23
C SER A 38 17.16 -11.36 -6.33
N GLY A 39 16.29 -11.82 -5.39
CA GLY A 39 14.89 -11.40 -5.33
C GLY A 39 14.72 -9.88 -5.28
N GLY A 40 15.47 -9.21 -4.40
CA GLY A 40 15.43 -7.75 -4.28
C GLY A 40 15.95 -7.01 -5.51
N GLN A 41 16.97 -7.55 -6.20
CA GLN A 41 17.45 -6.98 -7.46
C GLN A 41 16.41 -7.13 -8.57
N ARG A 42 15.74 -8.28 -8.68
CA ARG A 42 14.61 -8.48 -9.63
C ARG A 42 13.49 -7.47 -9.38
N GLN A 43 13.14 -7.24 -8.12
CA GLN A 43 12.13 -6.25 -7.75
C GLN A 43 12.53 -4.83 -8.19
N ARG A 44 13.77 -4.42 -7.93
CA ARG A 44 14.30 -3.12 -8.36
C ARG A 44 14.30 -2.98 -9.89
N ILE A 45 14.58 -4.04 -10.64
CA ILE A 45 14.46 -4.06 -12.10
C ILE A 45 12.99 -3.88 -12.53
N GLY A 46 12.04 -4.50 -11.83
CA GLY A 46 10.61 -4.27 -12.06
C GLY A 46 10.22 -2.80 -11.90
N ILE A 47 10.71 -2.16 -10.84
CA ILE A 47 10.52 -0.72 -10.60
C ILE A 47 11.19 0.11 -11.70
N ALA A 48 12.45 -0.18 -12.07
CA ALA A 48 13.15 0.52 -13.16
C ALA A 48 12.38 0.44 -14.49
N ARG A 49 11.76 -0.70 -14.80
CA ARG A 49 10.92 -0.88 -15.99
C ARG A 49 9.67 0.02 -15.98
N ALA A 50 9.07 0.27 -14.83
CA ALA A 50 7.97 1.21 -14.70
C ALA A 50 8.47 2.66 -14.86
N LEU A 51 9.54 3.02 -14.16
CA LEU A 51 10.09 4.38 -14.12
C LEU A 51 10.64 4.88 -15.44
N ILE A 52 11.16 3.99 -16.31
CA ILE A 52 11.75 4.38 -17.61
C ILE A 52 10.74 5.01 -18.58
N MET A 53 9.44 4.79 -18.33
CA MET A 53 8.33 5.38 -19.08
C MET A 53 7.98 6.79 -18.63
N ASN A 54 8.67 7.33 -17.61
CA ASN A 54 8.36 8.62 -16.95
C ASN A 54 6.86 8.74 -16.58
N PRO A 55 6.30 7.78 -15.82
CA PRO A 55 4.88 7.79 -15.49
C PRO A 55 4.57 8.86 -14.44
N GLU A 56 3.38 9.43 -14.52
CA GLU A 56 2.79 10.27 -13.46
C GLU A 56 2.08 9.43 -12.39
N PHE A 57 1.67 8.20 -12.76
CA PHE A 57 0.94 7.28 -11.89
C PHE A 57 1.46 5.85 -12.05
N ILE A 58 1.67 5.16 -10.93
CA ILE A 58 2.11 3.74 -10.88
C ILE A 58 1.17 2.93 -9.99
N ILE A 59 0.72 1.78 -10.49
CA ILE A 59 0.08 0.76 -9.67
C ILE A 59 1.16 -0.20 -9.19
N ALA A 60 1.37 -0.25 -7.87
CA ALA A 60 2.31 -1.13 -7.20
C ALA A 60 1.54 -2.26 -6.50
N ASP A 61 1.35 -3.36 -7.21
CA ASP A 61 0.61 -4.53 -6.70
C ASP A 61 1.57 -5.49 -5.99
N GLU A 62 1.42 -5.59 -4.68
CA GLU A 62 2.25 -6.37 -3.76
C GLU A 62 3.78 -6.25 -3.99
N PRO A 63 4.34 -5.04 -4.14
CA PRO A 63 5.71 -4.86 -4.61
C PRO A 63 6.78 -5.35 -3.63
N ILE A 64 6.40 -5.78 -2.43
CA ILE A 64 7.33 -6.18 -1.36
C ILE A 64 6.98 -7.54 -0.73
N SER A 65 5.93 -8.23 -1.18
CA SER A 65 5.39 -9.45 -0.55
C SER A 65 6.42 -10.60 -0.50
N ALA A 66 7.23 -10.76 -1.53
CA ALA A 66 8.21 -11.83 -1.68
C ALA A 66 9.63 -11.46 -1.16
N LEU A 67 9.77 -10.34 -0.44
CA LEU A 67 11.07 -9.84 0.01
C LEU A 67 11.27 -10.07 1.52
N ASP A 68 12.51 -10.30 1.93
CA ASP A 68 12.89 -10.27 3.35
C ASP A 68 12.77 -8.85 3.94
N VAL A 69 12.73 -8.77 5.27
CA VAL A 69 12.47 -7.52 6.00
C VAL A 69 13.45 -6.40 5.64
N SER A 70 14.73 -6.74 5.47
CA SER A 70 15.77 -5.74 5.20
C SER A 70 15.66 -5.18 3.79
N VAL A 71 15.34 -6.01 2.82
CA VAL A 71 15.14 -5.62 1.41
C VAL A 71 13.81 -4.88 1.23
N ARG A 72 12.74 -5.23 1.98
CA ARG A 72 11.48 -4.46 2.00
C ARG A 72 11.71 -2.99 2.31
N ALA A 73 12.43 -2.71 3.42
CA ALA A 73 12.71 -1.33 3.82
C ALA A 73 13.46 -0.55 2.72
N GLN A 74 14.42 -1.18 2.06
CA GLN A 74 15.16 -0.55 0.97
C GLN A 74 14.28 -0.24 -0.25
N VAL A 75 13.35 -1.13 -0.60
CA VAL A 75 12.42 -0.92 -1.72
C VAL A 75 11.40 0.16 -1.40
N LEU A 76 10.87 0.19 -0.17
CA LEU A 76 9.95 1.24 0.27
C LEU A 76 10.60 2.61 0.24
N ASN A 77 11.83 2.73 0.77
CA ASN A 77 12.59 3.98 0.72
C ASN A 77 12.84 4.42 -0.72
N LEU A 78 13.19 3.48 -1.62
CA LEU A 78 13.36 3.77 -3.03
C LEU A 78 12.08 4.34 -3.66
N LEU A 79 10.91 3.73 -3.41
CA LEU A 79 9.63 4.21 -3.94
C LEU A 79 9.27 5.59 -3.38
N ALA A 80 9.47 5.83 -2.07
CA ALA A 80 9.25 7.14 -1.43
C ALA A 80 10.20 8.21 -2.00
N ASP A 81 11.46 7.88 -2.25
CA ASP A 81 12.41 8.77 -2.88
C ASP A 81 12.02 9.13 -4.31
N MET A 82 11.51 8.15 -5.08
CA MET A 82 11.03 8.39 -6.45
C MET A 82 9.78 9.26 -6.46
N GLN A 83 8.86 9.07 -5.51
CA GLN A 83 7.71 9.94 -5.31
C GLN A 83 8.14 11.39 -5.13
N LYS A 84 9.05 11.64 -4.18
CA LYS A 84 9.56 12.99 -3.88
C LYS A 84 10.31 13.62 -5.05
N LYS A 85 11.16 12.86 -5.73
CA LYS A 85 12.03 13.36 -6.80
C LYS A 85 11.29 13.61 -8.11
N ARG A 86 10.27 12.79 -8.42
CA ARG A 86 9.58 12.78 -9.73
C ARG A 86 8.10 13.17 -9.66
N GLY A 87 7.54 13.37 -8.47
CA GLY A 87 6.12 13.70 -8.29
C GLY A 87 5.17 12.56 -8.68
N ILE A 88 5.61 11.30 -8.58
CA ILE A 88 4.82 10.14 -9.00
C ILE A 88 3.72 9.87 -7.97
N THR A 89 2.50 9.66 -8.44
CA THR A 89 1.41 9.16 -7.61
C THR A 89 1.40 7.63 -7.62
N TYR A 90 1.26 7.00 -6.44
CA TYR A 90 1.18 5.55 -6.32
C TYR A 90 -0.22 5.09 -5.89
N LEU A 91 -0.74 4.06 -6.55
CA LEU A 91 -1.73 3.16 -5.98
C LEU A 91 -1.00 1.93 -5.46
N PHE A 92 -0.83 1.86 -4.15
CA PHE A 92 -0.07 0.78 -3.51
C PHE A 92 -1.03 -0.27 -2.98
N ILE A 93 -0.92 -1.52 -3.44
CA ILE A 93 -1.75 -2.64 -2.99
C ILE A 93 -0.87 -3.55 -2.12
N ALA A 94 -1.28 -3.79 -0.88
CA ALA A 94 -0.58 -4.68 0.04
C ALA A 94 -1.56 -5.29 1.06
N HIS A 95 -1.17 -6.42 1.63
CA HIS A 95 -1.93 -7.07 2.72
C HIS A 95 -1.41 -6.71 4.12
N ASP A 96 -0.27 -6.04 4.22
CA ASP A 96 0.38 -5.66 5.48
C ASP A 96 0.16 -4.17 5.77
N LEU A 97 -0.80 -3.88 6.68
CA LEU A 97 -1.11 -2.52 7.10
C LEU A 97 0.05 -1.81 7.81
N SER A 98 0.97 -2.55 8.45
CA SER A 98 2.12 -1.96 9.13
C SER A 98 3.05 -1.24 8.16
N VAL A 99 3.12 -1.71 6.93
CA VAL A 99 3.91 -1.12 5.85
C VAL A 99 3.23 0.12 5.26
N MET A 100 1.89 0.09 5.16
CA MET A 100 1.12 1.18 4.56
C MET A 100 1.34 2.51 5.27
N ARG A 101 1.48 2.49 6.59
CA ARG A 101 1.76 3.68 7.41
C ARG A 101 2.98 4.49 6.94
N PHE A 102 3.98 3.84 6.33
CA PHE A 102 5.23 4.48 5.94
C PHE A 102 5.22 5.06 4.53
N ILE A 103 4.30 4.63 3.68
CA ILE A 103 4.36 4.96 2.25
C ILE A 103 3.08 5.60 1.70
N THR A 104 1.98 5.59 2.45
CA THR A 104 0.69 6.08 1.96
C THR A 104 0.22 7.31 2.72
N ASP A 105 -0.43 8.22 2.01
CA ASP A 105 -1.13 9.38 2.57
C ASP A 105 -2.57 9.00 2.97
N ARG A 106 -3.19 8.08 2.23
CA ARG A 106 -4.54 7.57 2.45
C ARG A 106 -4.59 6.06 2.30
N ILE A 107 -5.45 5.40 3.06
CA ILE A 107 -5.67 3.96 3.01
C ILE A 107 -7.14 3.68 2.73
N ALA A 108 -7.40 2.77 1.77
CA ALA A 108 -8.69 2.16 1.55
C ALA A 108 -8.61 0.67 1.90
N VAL A 109 -9.45 0.22 2.82
CA VAL A 109 -9.51 -1.18 3.25
C VAL A 109 -10.55 -1.92 2.40
N ILE A 110 -10.09 -2.96 1.70
CA ILE A 110 -10.94 -3.78 0.82
C ILE A 110 -11.25 -5.11 1.49
N ARG A 111 -12.52 -5.52 1.44
CA ARG A 111 -12.99 -6.83 1.87
C ARG A 111 -13.94 -7.44 0.84
N LYS A 112 -13.62 -8.64 0.35
CA LYS A 112 -14.43 -9.36 -0.66
C LYS A 112 -14.81 -8.52 -1.89
N GLY A 113 -13.88 -7.64 -2.34
CA GLY A 113 -14.09 -6.79 -3.51
C GLY A 113 -14.80 -5.45 -3.22
N GLU A 114 -15.19 -5.17 -1.98
CA GLU A 114 -15.82 -3.91 -1.57
C GLU A 114 -14.89 -3.10 -0.66
N ILE A 115 -14.85 -1.79 -0.87
CA ILE A 115 -14.16 -0.88 0.05
C ILE A 115 -15.06 -0.73 1.29
N VAL A 116 -14.55 -1.08 2.47
CA VAL A 116 -15.29 -1.02 3.73
C VAL A 116 -14.98 0.21 4.56
N GLU A 117 -13.77 0.76 4.43
CA GLU A 117 -13.35 1.98 5.12
C GLU A 117 -12.23 2.68 4.34
N MET A 118 -12.21 4.01 4.35
CA MET A 118 -11.16 4.81 3.75
C MET A 118 -10.97 6.10 4.52
N ALA A 119 -9.71 6.42 4.85
CA ALA A 119 -9.35 7.67 5.49
C ALA A 119 -7.90 8.05 5.18
N GLU A 120 -7.46 9.19 5.70
CA GLU A 120 -6.05 9.53 5.84
C GLU A 120 -5.35 8.47 6.70
N THR A 121 -4.10 8.17 6.40
CA THR A 121 -3.38 7.02 6.97
C THR A 121 -3.35 7.02 8.50
N GLU A 122 -2.95 8.12 9.14
CA GLU A 122 -2.89 8.20 10.61
C GLU A 122 -4.28 8.17 11.24
N GLU A 123 -5.27 8.79 10.60
CA GLU A 123 -6.67 8.74 11.03
C GLU A 123 -7.21 7.31 11.02
N LEU A 124 -6.97 6.57 9.93
CA LEU A 124 -7.44 5.18 9.82
C LEU A 124 -6.77 4.27 10.83
N ILE A 125 -5.46 4.43 11.06
CA ILE A 125 -4.71 3.59 12.01
C ILE A 125 -5.12 3.84 13.45
N THR A 126 -5.37 5.10 13.81
CA THR A 126 -5.71 5.48 15.20
C THR A 126 -7.20 5.43 15.50
N HIS A 127 -8.04 5.67 14.51
CA HIS A 127 -9.48 5.82 14.66
C HIS A 127 -10.31 4.91 13.75
N ALA A 128 -9.79 3.74 13.39
CA ALA A 128 -10.56 2.75 12.62
C ALA A 128 -11.94 2.49 13.23
N ILE A 129 -12.95 2.47 12.40
CA ILE A 129 -14.35 2.36 12.78
C ILE A 129 -14.91 1.01 12.38
N HIS A 130 -14.72 0.64 11.11
CA HIS A 130 -15.28 -0.60 10.59
C HIS A 130 -14.72 -1.81 11.35
N PRO A 131 -15.56 -2.74 11.83
CA PRO A 131 -15.09 -3.88 12.64
C PRO A 131 -14.01 -4.72 11.96
N TYR A 132 -14.08 -4.85 10.65
CA TYR A 132 -13.06 -5.55 9.86
C TYR A 132 -11.70 -4.84 9.91
N THR A 133 -11.67 -3.52 9.72
CA THR A 133 -10.43 -2.71 9.81
C THR A 133 -9.82 -2.82 11.20
N ARG A 134 -10.66 -2.73 12.23
CA ARG A 134 -10.22 -2.88 13.63
C ARG A 134 -9.64 -4.28 13.90
N ALA A 135 -10.23 -5.33 13.33
CA ALA A 135 -9.70 -6.69 13.42
C ALA A 135 -8.32 -6.79 12.74
N LEU A 136 -8.16 -6.24 11.54
CA LEU A 136 -6.88 -6.21 10.83
C LEU A 136 -5.81 -5.46 11.64
N LEU A 137 -6.11 -4.27 12.15
CA LEU A 137 -5.19 -3.48 12.97
C LEU A 137 -4.83 -4.20 14.28
N SER A 138 -5.80 -4.91 14.88
CA SER A 138 -5.54 -5.70 16.08
C SER A 138 -4.58 -6.87 15.83
N ALA A 139 -4.41 -7.32 14.62
CA ALA A 139 -3.50 -8.42 14.25
C ALA A 139 -2.05 -7.95 13.99
N ILE A 140 -1.81 -6.64 13.87
CA ILE A 140 -0.44 -6.11 13.67
C ILE A 140 0.40 -6.40 14.92
N PRO A 141 1.55 -7.10 14.82
CA PRO A 141 2.41 -7.38 15.96
C PRO A 141 2.92 -6.11 16.64
N MET A 142 2.91 -6.09 17.96
CA MET A 142 3.51 -4.99 18.73
C MET A 142 5.01 -5.22 18.94
N PRO A 143 5.84 -4.17 18.84
CA PRO A 143 7.29 -4.30 19.05
C PRO A 143 7.66 -4.77 20.47
N ASP A 144 6.84 -4.42 21.48
CA ASP A 144 7.07 -4.85 22.85
C ASP A 144 6.39 -6.21 23.13
N PRO A 145 7.18 -7.27 23.43
CA PRO A 145 6.64 -8.60 23.72
C PRO A 145 5.69 -8.67 24.92
N ARG A 146 5.78 -7.71 25.87
CA ARG A 146 4.90 -7.66 27.04
C ARG A 146 3.51 -7.23 26.62
N HIS A 147 3.40 -6.16 25.85
CA HIS A 147 2.14 -5.66 25.31
C HIS A 147 1.54 -6.64 24.29
N GLU A 148 2.36 -7.36 23.50
CA GLU A 148 1.87 -8.38 22.58
C GLU A 148 1.16 -9.54 23.29
N ARG A 149 1.64 -9.96 24.47
CA ARG A 149 1.00 -11.04 25.28
C ARG A 149 -0.36 -10.63 25.86
N GLU A 150 -0.56 -9.36 26.16
CA GLU A 150 -1.79 -8.82 26.73
C GLU A 150 -2.81 -8.41 25.67
N LYS A 151 -2.38 -8.38 24.41
CA LYS A 151 -3.17 -7.92 23.28
C LYS A 151 -4.33 -8.85 22.99
N LYS A 152 -5.53 -8.31 22.95
CA LYS A 152 -6.73 -9.04 22.54
C LYS A 152 -6.93 -8.92 21.03
N LEU A 153 -6.85 -10.05 20.33
CA LEU A 153 -7.18 -10.09 18.90
C LEU A 153 -8.70 -9.92 18.74
N LEU A 154 -9.09 -8.99 17.89
CA LEU A 154 -10.47 -8.82 17.51
C LEU A 154 -10.80 -9.78 16.37
N VAL A 155 -11.86 -10.53 16.52
CA VAL A 155 -12.37 -11.40 15.45
C VAL A 155 -13.53 -10.68 14.77
N TYR A 156 -13.42 -10.53 13.46
CA TYR A 156 -14.52 -9.98 12.67
C TYR A 156 -15.48 -11.08 12.26
N ASP A 157 -16.76 -10.84 12.54
CA ASP A 157 -17.87 -11.70 12.07
C ASP A 157 -18.83 -10.87 11.19
N ALA A 158 -19.03 -11.30 9.96
CA ALA A 158 -19.90 -10.60 9.03
C ALA A 158 -21.38 -10.67 9.42
N SER A 159 -21.79 -11.64 10.25
CA SER A 159 -23.17 -11.77 10.74
C SER A 159 -23.61 -10.64 11.68
N MET A 160 -22.65 -9.86 12.18
CA MET A 160 -22.95 -8.67 12.99
C MET A 160 -23.64 -7.54 12.21
N HIS A 161 -23.51 -7.57 10.88
CA HIS A 161 -24.15 -6.60 9.98
C HIS A 161 -25.52 -7.11 9.54
N HIS A 162 -26.53 -6.27 9.64
CA HIS A 162 -27.90 -6.58 9.20
C HIS A 162 -28.19 -6.01 7.81
N TYR A 163 -27.28 -6.25 6.86
CA TYR A 163 -27.32 -5.68 5.51
C TYR A 163 -28.46 -6.20 4.62
N GLU A 164 -29.08 -7.32 5.00
CA GLU A 164 -30.27 -7.83 4.31
C GLU A 164 -31.52 -6.97 4.52
N THR A 165 -31.63 -6.35 5.70
CA THR A 165 -32.78 -5.52 6.09
C THR A 165 -32.52 -4.02 6.02
N ASP A 166 -31.27 -3.60 6.23
CA ASP A 166 -30.81 -2.22 6.15
C ASP A 166 -29.51 -2.21 5.34
N PRO A 167 -29.57 -2.07 3.99
CA PRO A 167 -28.41 -2.14 3.11
C PRO A 167 -27.36 -1.07 3.45
N PRO A 168 -26.07 -1.41 3.39
CA PRO A 168 -25.02 -0.46 3.67
C PRO A 168 -24.90 0.58 2.55
N SER A 169 -24.42 1.76 2.90
CA SER A 169 -24.03 2.79 1.97
C SER A 169 -22.74 3.46 2.41
N TRP A 170 -22.06 4.07 1.48
CA TRP A 170 -20.82 4.81 1.73
C TRP A 170 -21.14 6.10 2.48
N ARG A 171 -20.59 6.27 3.68
CA ARG A 171 -20.94 7.37 4.59
C ARG A 171 -19.70 8.04 5.13
N GLU A 172 -19.69 9.36 5.13
CA GLU A 172 -18.67 10.16 5.76
C GLU A 172 -18.98 10.33 7.26
N VAL A 173 -18.05 9.90 8.13
CA VAL A 173 -18.19 9.97 9.59
C VAL A 173 -17.40 11.11 10.20
N ARG A 174 -16.33 11.54 9.53
CA ARG A 174 -15.52 12.73 9.74
C ARG A 174 -15.05 13.27 8.40
N PRO A 175 -14.53 14.49 8.33
CA PRO A 175 -13.93 15.00 7.10
C PRO A 175 -12.93 14.01 6.52
N GLU A 176 -13.17 13.57 5.28
CA GLU A 176 -12.37 12.59 4.52
C GLU A 176 -12.24 11.19 5.12
N HIS A 177 -13.01 10.85 6.18
CA HIS A 177 -13.10 9.51 6.73
C HIS A 177 -14.43 8.87 6.38
N TYR A 178 -14.39 7.87 5.53
CA TYR A 178 -15.56 7.20 4.96
C TYR A 178 -15.63 5.74 5.41
N VAL A 179 -16.83 5.25 5.66
CA VAL A 179 -17.10 3.87 6.05
C VAL A 179 -18.32 3.32 5.35
N LEU A 180 -18.29 2.06 4.99
CA LEU A 180 -19.46 1.31 4.52
C LEU A 180 -20.30 0.92 5.74
N ALA A 181 -21.48 1.48 5.88
CA ALA A 181 -22.34 1.29 7.05
C ALA A 181 -23.81 1.38 6.68
N ASN A 182 -24.65 0.62 7.37
CA ASN A 182 -26.08 0.81 7.36
C ASN A 182 -26.50 2.00 8.25
N SER A 183 -27.79 2.29 8.35
CA SER A 183 -28.28 3.47 9.07
C SER A 183 -28.01 3.38 10.57
N SER A 184 -28.20 2.21 11.17
CA SER A 184 -28.00 1.97 12.60
C SER A 184 -26.52 2.02 12.99
N GLU A 185 -25.65 1.43 12.17
CA GLU A 185 -24.21 1.44 12.36
C GLU A 185 -23.62 2.85 12.25
N TYR A 186 -24.10 3.62 11.28
CA TYR A 186 -23.64 4.99 11.10
C TYR A 186 -23.89 5.86 12.32
N GLU A 187 -25.09 5.77 12.95
CA GLU A 187 -25.37 6.50 14.17
C GLU A 187 -24.50 6.01 15.34
N ALA A 188 -24.22 4.70 15.42
CA ALA A 188 -23.31 4.16 16.43
C ALA A 188 -21.86 4.65 16.22
N TYR A 189 -21.39 4.68 14.96
CA TYR A 189 -20.04 5.13 14.61
C TYR A 189 -19.83 6.62 14.91
N LYS A 190 -20.82 7.48 14.67
CA LYS A 190 -20.76 8.90 15.05
C LYS A 190 -20.60 9.10 16.55
N LYS A 191 -21.27 8.27 17.38
CA LYS A 191 -21.13 8.35 18.83
C LYS A 191 -19.74 7.98 19.30
N LEU A 192 -19.12 6.92 18.72
CA LEU A 192 -17.75 6.51 19.04
C LEU A 192 -16.72 7.63 18.87
N TYR A 193 -16.97 8.59 17.97
CA TYR A 193 -16.09 9.74 17.75
C TYR A 193 -16.34 10.91 18.68
N ARG A 194 -17.55 11.07 19.20
CA ARG A 194 -17.87 12.17 20.13
C ARG A 194 -17.29 11.92 21.52
N ASP A 195 -17.05 10.66 21.86
CA ASP A 195 -16.62 10.21 23.18
C ASP A 195 -15.08 10.00 23.25
N ARG A 196 -14.34 10.36 22.20
CA ARG A 196 -12.87 10.31 22.13
C ARG A 196 -12.27 11.67 21.81
#